data_fa3ddd16e3d781462a46851e71f01e47
#
_entry.id   fa3ddd16e3d781462a46851e71f01e47
#
_cell.length_a   1.000
_cell.length_b   1.000
_cell.length_c   1.000
_cell.angle_alpha   90.00
_cell.angle_beta   90.00
_cell.angle_gamma   90.00
#
_symmetry.space_group_name_H-M   'P 1'
#
loop_
_entity.id
_entity.type
_entity.pdbx_description
1 polymer ?
#
loop_
_entity_poly.entity_id
_entity_poly.type
_entity_poly.pdbx_seq_one_letter_code
_entity_poly.pdbx_strand_id
1 'polypeptide(L)'
;MYTFPKNFVWGAATSGPQSEGNFKKRHQNVFDYWYTKDPSAFYASVGPDTTSNFYNDYENDLKLMHQAGIKALRTSIQWSRLIADFETCEVDQKGADFYSRVIDAMLANGITPYINLCHFDMPVELQHKYGGFESKH
;
A
#
# COMPACT_ATOMS: atom_id res chain seq x y z
N MET A 1 10.19 17.22 32.98
CA MET A 1 9.53 16.19 32.14
C MET A 1 8.97 16.92 30.91
N TYR A 2 9.31 16.49 29.71
CA TYR A 2 8.78 17.10 28.50
C TYR A 2 7.42 16.47 28.20
N THR A 3 6.44 17.29 27.84
CA THR A 3 5.08 16.83 27.46
C THR A 3 4.75 17.31 26.06
N PHE A 4 4.07 16.48 25.28
CA PHE A 4 3.55 16.89 23.97
C PHE A 4 2.31 17.76 24.12
N PRO A 5 2.03 18.67 23.17
CA PRO A 5 0.79 19.41 23.15
C PRO A 5 -0.44 18.51 23.21
N LYS A 6 -1.57 18.97 23.78
CA LYS A 6 -2.79 18.16 23.90
C LYS A 6 -3.35 17.67 22.57
N ASN A 7 -3.12 18.41 21.49
CA ASN A 7 -3.55 18.10 20.13
C ASN A 7 -2.47 17.42 19.27
N PHE A 8 -1.38 16.95 19.90
CA PHE A 8 -0.35 16.19 19.18
C PHE A 8 -0.92 14.86 18.70
N VAL A 9 -0.71 14.56 17.40
CA VAL A 9 -1.24 13.34 16.78
C VAL A 9 -0.12 12.31 16.68
N TRP A 10 -0.29 11.20 17.37
CA TRP A 10 0.56 10.02 17.23
C TRP A 10 0.13 9.24 16.02
N GLY A 11 1.02 9.03 15.06
CA GLY A 11 0.76 8.32 13.82
C GLY A 11 1.81 7.28 13.51
N ALA A 12 1.47 6.40 12.61
CA ALA A 12 2.36 5.42 12.01
C ALA A 12 2.37 5.57 10.48
N ALA A 13 3.34 4.93 9.83
CA ALA A 13 3.45 4.96 8.38
C ALA A 13 3.83 3.57 7.84
N THR A 14 3.16 3.17 6.78
CA THR A 14 3.48 2.03 5.94
C THR A 14 3.26 2.39 4.48
N SER A 15 3.23 1.40 3.60
CA SER A 15 2.85 1.56 2.19
C SER A 15 2.25 0.26 1.65
N GLY A 16 1.53 0.34 0.55
CA GLY A 16 0.98 -0.83 -0.12
C GLY A 16 2.02 -1.93 -0.36
N PRO A 17 3.16 -1.63 -1.04
CA PRO A 17 4.18 -2.65 -1.31
C PRO A 17 4.85 -3.22 -0.06
N GLN A 18 4.85 -2.51 1.07
CA GLN A 18 5.46 -2.97 2.31
C GLN A 18 4.52 -3.80 3.19
N SER A 19 3.21 -3.73 2.98
CA SER A 19 2.24 -4.31 3.91
C SER A 19 1.21 -5.24 3.28
N GLU A 20 0.74 -4.98 2.05
CA GLU A 20 -0.41 -5.68 1.49
C GLU A 20 -0.11 -7.12 1.03
N GLY A 21 1.11 -7.39 0.60
CA GLY A 21 1.42 -8.58 -0.17
C GLY A 21 0.88 -8.50 -1.62
N ASN A 22 1.08 -9.58 -2.39
CA ASN A 22 0.65 -9.65 -3.78
C ASN A 22 -0.69 -10.39 -3.98
N PHE A 23 -1.35 -10.80 -2.90
CA PHE A 23 -2.60 -11.55 -2.96
C PHE A 23 -3.67 -10.81 -3.76
N LYS A 24 -4.26 -11.48 -4.76
CA LYS A 24 -5.25 -10.92 -5.70
C LYS A 24 -4.84 -9.61 -6.38
N LYS A 25 -3.57 -9.29 -6.42
CA LYS A 25 -3.07 -8.15 -7.18
C LYS A 25 -3.09 -8.48 -8.67
N ARG A 26 -3.65 -7.60 -9.48
CA ARG A 26 -3.88 -7.85 -10.91
C ARG A 26 -2.60 -7.79 -11.74
N HIS A 27 -1.74 -6.82 -11.43
CA HIS A 27 -0.48 -6.57 -12.12
C HIS A 27 0.69 -6.62 -11.14
N GLN A 28 1.88 -6.87 -11.67
CA GLN A 28 3.10 -6.73 -10.90
C GLN A 28 3.51 -5.26 -10.80
N ASN A 29 4.01 -4.85 -9.65
CA ASN A 29 4.81 -3.65 -9.54
C ASN A 29 6.30 -3.96 -9.71
N VAL A 30 7.14 -2.94 -9.73
CA VAL A 30 8.59 -3.08 -9.90
C VAL A 30 9.25 -3.93 -8.83
N PHE A 31 8.74 -3.95 -7.58
CA PHE A 31 9.28 -4.78 -6.51
C PHE A 31 8.92 -6.26 -6.68
N ASP A 32 7.69 -6.57 -7.10
CA ASP A 32 7.26 -7.94 -7.41
C ASP A 32 8.11 -8.50 -8.56
N TYR A 33 8.29 -7.69 -9.61
CA TYR A 33 9.09 -8.06 -10.76
C TYR A 33 10.56 -8.26 -10.39
N TRP A 34 11.15 -7.34 -9.63
CA TRP A 34 12.53 -7.45 -9.17
C TRP A 34 12.73 -8.72 -8.36
N TYR A 35 11.85 -9.01 -7.40
CA TYR A 35 11.90 -10.23 -6.62
C TYR A 35 11.86 -11.50 -7.49
N THR A 36 11.01 -11.54 -8.52
CA THR A 36 10.95 -12.68 -9.44
C THR A 36 12.22 -12.85 -10.27
N LYS A 37 12.99 -11.79 -10.51
CA LYS A 37 14.25 -11.83 -11.26
C LYS A 37 15.45 -12.14 -10.40
N ASP A 38 15.49 -11.60 -9.21
CA ASP A 38 16.61 -11.76 -8.27
C ASP A 38 16.12 -11.77 -6.81
N PRO A 39 15.66 -12.93 -6.32
CA PRO A 39 15.28 -13.05 -4.92
C PRO A 39 16.41 -12.72 -3.94
N SER A 40 17.67 -12.90 -4.35
CA SER A 40 18.83 -12.67 -3.49
C SER A 40 19.07 -11.19 -3.19
N ALA A 41 18.51 -10.27 -4.00
CA ALA A 41 18.54 -8.83 -3.73
C ALA A 41 17.69 -8.43 -2.51
N PHE A 42 16.83 -9.32 -2.00
CA PHE A 42 16.01 -9.10 -0.84
C PHE A 42 16.59 -9.79 0.38
N TYR A 43 16.47 -9.13 1.56
CA TYR A 43 17.02 -9.70 2.79
C TYR A 43 16.46 -11.09 3.06
N ALA A 44 17.34 -12.05 3.30
CA ALA A 44 17.01 -13.48 3.49
C ALA A 44 16.12 -14.07 2.36
N SER A 45 16.14 -13.48 1.17
CA SER A 45 15.29 -13.85 0.03
C SER A 45 13.79 -13.79 0.37
N VAL A 46 13.39 -12.93 1.31
CA VAL A 46 11.98 -12.68 1.65
C VAL A 46 11.46 -11.54 0.80
N GLY A 47 10.51 -11.85 -0.08
CA GLY A 47 9.97 -10.92 -1.06
C GLY A 47 8.65 -10.28 -0.63
N PRO A 48 8.04 -9.54 -1.57
CA PRO A 48 6.79 -8.80 -1.32
C PRO A 48 5.54 -9.67 -1.33
N ASP A 49 5.66 -11.00 -1.37
CA ASP A 49 4.53 -11.91 -1.60
C ASP A 49 3.48 -11.84 -0.48
N THR A 50 3.92 -11.86 0.76
CA THR A 50 3.04 -11.84 1.93
C THR A 50 3.16 -10.53 2.69
N THR A 51 4.41 -10.08 2.95
CA THR A 51 4.72 -8.92 3.78
C THR A 51 4.07 -9.04 5.17
N SER A 52 3.33 -8.03 5.65
CA SER A 52 2.53 -8.14 6.87
C SER A 52 1.11 -8.67 6.62
N ASN A 53 0.79 -9.10 5.41
CA ASN A 53 -0.52 -9.64 5.02
C ASN A 53 -1.69 -8.66 5.21
N PHE A 54 -1.44 -7.37 5.17
CA PHE A 54 -2.44 -6.33 5.42
C PHE A 54 -3.67 -6.43 4.51
N TYR A 55 -3.51 -6.94 3.28
CA TYR A 55 -4.65 -7.15 2.37
C TYR A 55 -5.75 -8.03 3.00
N ASN A 56 -5.37 -9.05 3.76
CA ASN A 56 -6.31 -9.98 4.38
C ASN A 56 -6.64 -9.61 5.83
N ASP A 57 -5.70 -8.95 6.55
CA ASP A 57 -5.75 -8.80 8.02
C ASP A 57 -5.92 -7.33 8.48
N TYR A 58 -6.15 -6.39 7.54
CA TYR A 58 -6.21 -4.96 7.86
C TYR A 58 -7.18 -4.59 8.99
N GLU A 59 -8.29 -5.31 9.13
CA GLU A 59 -9.26 -5.03 10.21
C GLU A 59 -8.68 -5.29 11.59
N ASN A 60 -7.90 -6.38 11.76
CA ASN A 60 -7.22 -6.70 13.01
C ASN A 60 -6.05 -5.73 13.26
N ASP A 61 -5.26 -5.44 12.23
CA ASP A 61 -4.14 -4.51 12.33
C ASP A 61 -4.60 -3.12 12.78
N LEU A 62 -5.69 -2.61 12.18
CA LEU A 62 -6.26 -1.30 12.54
C LEU A 62 -6.82 -1.29 13.97
N LYS A 63 -7.41 -2.38 14.45
CA LYS A 63 -7.82 -2.52 15.85
C LYS A 63 -6.62 -2.48 16.80
N LEU A 64 -5.54 -3.17 16.47
CA LEU A 64 -4.30 -3.15 17.25
C LEU A 64 -3.67 -1.76 17.27
N MET A 65 -3.66 -1.07 16.12
CA MET A 65 -3.19 0.32 16.03
C MET A 65 -4.03 1.25 16.92
N HIS A 66 -5.36 1.12 16.89
CA HIS A 66 -6.26 1.89 17.77
C HIS A 66 -5.93 1.64 19.25
N GLN A 67 -5.77 0.36 19.66
CA GLN A 67 -5.42 -0.03 21.02
C GLN A 67 -4.05 0.51 21.46
N ALA A 68 -3.09 0.60 20.53
CA ALA A 68 -1.79 1.20 20.75
C ALA A 68 -1.82 2.75 20.81
N GLY A 69 -2.98 3.37 20.59
CA GLY A 69 -3.13 4.82 20.63
C GLY A 69 -2.75 5.56 19.36
N ILE A 70 -2.57 4.85 18.24
CA ILE A 70 -2.32 5.45 16.92
C ILE A 70 -3.57 6.19 16.46
N LYS A 71 -3.42 7.46 16.07
CA LYS A 71 -4.49 8.36 15.63
C LYS A 71 -4.43 8.73 14.15
N ALA A 72 -3.32 8.40 13.49
CA ALA A 72 -3.14 8.63 12.07
C ALA A 72 -2.31 7.51 11.46
N LEU A 73 -2.68 7.07 10.26
CA LEU A 73 -1.90 6.09 9.50
C LEU A 73 -1.68 6.59 8.08
N ARG A 74 -0.41 6.68 7.67
CA ARG A 74 -0.07 6.87 6.27
C ARG A 74 0.15 5.52 5.60
N THR A 75 -0.53 5.31 4.50
CA THR A 75 -0.30 4.18 3.60
C THR A 75 -0.40 4.63 2.14
N SER A 76 -0.32 3.72 1.19
CA SER A 76 -0.43 4.05 -0.23
C SER A 76 -1.37 3.12 -0.98
N ILE A 77 -1.87 3.61 -2.11
CA ILE A 77 -2.63 2.82 -3.08
C ILE A 77 -1.65 2.25 -4.10
N GLN A 78 -1.70 0.94 -4.34
CA GLN A 78 -0.96 0.30 -5.42
C GLN A 78 -1.76 0.34 -6.73
N TRP A 79 -1.25 1.03 -7.75
CA TRP A 79 -1.88 1.07 -9.07
C TRP A 79 -1.97 -0.33 -9.71
N SER A 80 -1.02 -1.20 -9.39
CA SER A 80 -1.02 -2.60 -9.80
C SER A 80 -2.22 -3.42 -9.27
N ARG A 81 -2.92 -2.89 -8.26
CA ARG A 81 -4.17 -3.44 -7.70
C ARG A 81 -5.39 -2.66 -8.16
N LEU A 82 -5.27 -1.33 -8.24
CA LEU A 82 -6.40 -0.44 -8.47
C LEU A 82 -6.78 -0.33 -9.95
N ILE A 83 -5.81 -0.40 -10.88
CA ILE A 83 -6.05 -0.19 -12.29
C ILE A 83 -6.17 -1.54 -13.00
N ALA A 84 -7.24 -1.71 -13.76
CA ALA A 84 -7.50 -2.91 -14.55
C ALA A 84 -6.79 -2.88 -15.91
N ASP A 85 -6.75 -1.71 -16.53
CA ASP A 85 -6.14 -1.46 -17.83
C ASP A 85 -5.48 -0.08 -17.83
N PHE A 86 -4.17 -0.04 -18.08
CA PHE A 86 -3.39 1.21 -18.02
C PHE A 86 -3.54 2.08 -19.27
N GLU A 87 -4.06 1.54 -20.38
CA GLU A 87 -4.28 2.34 -21.61
C GLU A 87 -5.57 3.14 -21.53
N THR A 88 -6.60 2.51 -20.98
CA THR A 88 -7.94 3.12 -20.84
C THR A 88 -8.14 3.77 -19.47
N CYS A 89 -7.22 3.54 -18.53
CA CYS A 89 -7.36 3.91 -17.13
C CYS A 89 -8.58 3.25 -16.45
N GLU A 90 -9.00 2.09 -16.93
CA GLU A 90 -10.10 1.34 -16.33
C GLU A 90 -9.74 0.92 -14.89
N VAL A 91 -10.66 1.17 -13.97
CA VAL A 91 -10.47 0.84 -12.55
C VAL A 91 -10.88 -0.62 -12.30
N ASP A 92 -10.03 -1.37 -11.59
CA ASP A 92 -10.42 -2.66 -11.03
C ASP A 92 -11.33 -2.43 -9.81
N GLN A 93 -12.61 -2.77 -9.97
CA GLN A 93 -13.61 -2.54 -8.92
C GLN A 93 -13.28 -3.28 -7.62
N LYS A 94 -12.66 -4.47 -7.69
CA LYS A 94 -12.23 -5.21 -6.48
C LYS A 94 -11.11 -4.49 -5.74
N GLY A 95 -10.19 -3.87 -6.48
CA GLY A 95 -9.15 -3.02 -5.93
C GLY A 95 -9.73 -1.76 -5.27
N ALA A 96 -10.64 -1.08 -5.94
CA ALA A 96 -11.32 0.10 -5.41
C ALA A 96 -12.13 -0.23 -4.14
N ASP A 97 -12.89 -1.33 -4.14
CA ASP A 97 -13.64 -1.80 -2.99
C ASP A 97 -12.74 -2.15 -1.80
N PHE A 98 -11.57 -2.74 -2.06
CA PHE A 98 -10.60 -3.02 -1.01
C PHE A 98 -10.12 -1.73 -0.33
N TYR A 99 -9.65 -0.74 -1.11
CA TYR A 99 -9.18 0.53 -0.53
C TYR A 99 -10.30 1.30 0.17
N SER A 100 -11.52 1.28 -0.35
CA SER A 100 -12.69 1.88 0.32
C SER A 100 -12.91 1.25 1.70
N ARG A 101 -12.93 -0.09 1.78
CA ARG A 101 -13.08 -0.79 3.08
C ARG A 101 -11.95 -0.49 4.05
N VAL A 102 -10.71 -0.40 3.58
CA VAL A 102 -9.56 -0.04 4.43
C VAL A 102 -9.73 1.35 5.01
N ILE A 103 -10.12 2.34 4.19
CA ILE A 103 -10.36 3.72 4.64
C ILE A 103 -11.51 3.77 5.64
N ASP A 104 -12.62 3.09 5.35
CA ASP A 104 -13.78 3.01 6.26
C ASP A 104 -13.38 2.38 7.61
N ALA A 105 -12.58 1.31 7.58
CA ALA A 105 -12.08 0.67 8.79
C ALA A 105 -11.11 1.57 9.59
N MET A 106 -10.27 2.37 8.92
CA MET A 106 -9.45 3.39 9.60
C MET A 106 -10.33 4.38 10.34
N LEU A 107 -11.30 4.96 9.65
CA LEU A 107 -12.22 5.94 10.22
C LEU A 107 -13.04 5.35 11.38
N ALA A 108 -13.56 4.13 11.24
CA ALA A 108 -14.30 3.42 12.29
C ALA A 108 -13.45 3.17 13.56
N ASN A 109 -12.13 3.03 13.41
CA ASN A 109 -11.19 2.90 14.53
C ASN A 109 -10.63 4.25 15.01
N GLY A 110 -11.14 5.39 14.53
CA GLY A 110 -10.68 6.71 14.92
C GLY A 110 -9.26 7.03 14.45
N ILE A 111 -8.83 6.42 13.36
CA ILE A 111 -7.52 6.61 12.72
C ILE A 111 -7.72 7.49 11.48
N THR A 112 -7.07 8.64 11.45
CA THR A 112 -7.09 9.54 10.28
C THR A 112 -6.25 8.94 9.15
N PRO A 113 -6.84 8.70 7.95
CA PRO A 113 -6.10 8.18 6.82
C PRO A 113 -5.28 9.26 6.12
N TYR A 114 -4.00 8.98 5.86
CA TYR A 114 -3.13 9.73 4.97
C TYR A 114 -2.73 8.82 3.81
N ILE A 115 -3.26 9.08 2.63
CA ILE A 115 -3.14 8.17 1.49
C ILE A 115 -2.19 8.76 0.45
N ASN A 116 -1.07 8.08 0.22
CA ASN A 116 -0.21 8.35 -0.92
C ASN A 116 -0.80 7.70 -2.17
N LEU A 117 -0.86 8.43 -3.26
CA LEU A 117 -1.36 7.89 -4.53
C LEU A 117 -0.35 6.95 -5.20
N CYS A 118 0.93 7.07 -4.89
CA CYS A 118 2.00 6.17 -5.32
C CYS A 118 3.13 6.18 -4.29
N HIS A 119 3.79 5.03 -4.09
CA HIS A 119 4.92 4.89 -3.16
C HIS A 119 6.02 3.97 -3.75
N PHE A 120 6.68 4.45 -4.81
CA PHE A 120 7.75 3.75 -5.55
C PHE A 120 7.33 2.47 -6.29
N ASP A 121 6.10 2.05 -6.17
CA ASP A 121 5.56 0.78 -6.65
C ASP A 121 4.94 0.90 -8.05
N MET A 122 5.69 1.53 -8.97
CA MET A 122 5.29 1.66 -10.36
C MET A 122 4.89 0.29 -10.96
N PRO A 123 3.73 0.17 -11.62
CA PRO A 123 3.41 -1.02 -12.39
C PRO A 123 4.45 -1.29 -13.47
N VAL A 124 4.87 -2.55 -13.57
CA VAL A 124 5.93 -2.96 -14.51
C VAL A 124 5.58 -2.65 -15.95
N GLU A 125 4.31 -2.77 -16.31
CA GLU A 125 3.83 -2.45 -17.66
C GLU A 125 4.08 -0.98 -18.02
N LEU A 126 3.80 -0.04 -17.10
CA LEU A 126 4.08 1.38 -17.30
C LEU A 126 5.59 1.67 -17.35
N GLN A 127 6.37 0.98 -16.52
CA GLN A 127 7.82 1.11 -16.53
C GLN A 127 8.41 0.63 -17.87
N HIS A 128 7.98 -0.52 -18.38
CA HIS A 128 8.50 -1.08 -19.61
C HIS A 128 8.03 -0.33 -20.85
N LYS A 129 6.78 0.09 -20.88
CA LYS A 129 6.20 0.71 -22.08
C LYS A 129 6.54 2.19 -22.21
N TYR A 130 6.58 2.90 -21.09
CA TYR A 130 6.71 4.35 -21.10
C TYR A 130 7.94 4.89 -20.35
N GLY A 131 8.71 4.04 -19.64
CA GLY A 131 9.81 4.49 -18.78
C GLY A 131 9.34 5.05 -17.43
N GLY A 132 8.10 4.75 -17.02
CA GLY A 132 7.56 5.19 -15.74
C GLY A 132 7.47 6.71 -15.62
N PHE A 133 7.94 7.25 -14.51
CA PHE A 133 7.88 8.70 -14.23
C PHE A 133 8.80 9.57 -15.10
N GLU A 134 9.68 8.99 -15.93
CA GLU A 134 10.47 9.76 -16.90
C GLU A 134 9.67 10.12 -18.15
N SER A 135 8.51 9.49 -18.34
CA SER A 135 7.62 9.73 -19.47
C SER A 135 6.76 10.97 -19.27
N LYS A 136 6.37 11.57 -20.41
CA LYS A 136 5.35 12.64 -20.48
C LYS A 136 3.94 12.09 -20.81
N HIS A 137 3.83 10.78 -21.00
CA HIS A 137 2.58 10.09 -21.29
C HIS A 137 1.90 9.61 -20.03
#